data_469588ff592011846f078e5206ed423f
#
_entry.id   469588ff592011846f078e5206ed423f
#
_cell.length_a   1.000
_cell.length_b   1.000
_cell.length_c   1.000
_cell.angle_alpha   90.00
_cell.angle_beta   90.00
_cell.angle_gamma   90.00
#
_symmetry.space_group_name_H-M   'P 1'
#
loop_
_entity.id
_entity.type
_entity.pdbx_description
1 polymer ?
#
loop_
_entity_poly.entity_id
_entity_poly.type
_entity_poly.pdbx_seq_one_letter_code
_entity_poly.pdbx_strand_id
1 'polypeptide(L)'
;RESGVRQLERQLGAVARKVARRVAMGDTATIDDKVISSDEVRELLGRPKVHPERLAEHDEVGISTGMYYTPMGGDIMFVEASIRRGSSAPLKHDDGADVVRVGPISLILTGQLGDVMKESARAALTYATNNAALLGIPADRVASASEAHIHVPAGAIPKDGPSAGIAIALALVSEMSNRKVRRDVSMTGEITLRGRVLPIGGVKEKVLGAHRAGIKEVIIPKANEADLEDVPDEVREQLIFHPVETMREVLAIALVDQGRAAPIEVDELIGV
;
A
#
# COMPACT_ATOMS: atom_id res chain seq x y z
N ARG A 1 3.82 15.59 -8.80
CA ARG A 1 4.94 14.64 -8.84
C ARG A 1 5.77 14.91 -10.09
N GLU A 2 7.08 14.92 -9.98
CA GLU A 2 8.02 15.11 -11.07
C GLU A 2 9.31 14.34 -10.76
N SER A 3 10.03 13.95 -11.81
CA SER A 3 11.31 13.24 -11.70
C SER A 3 12.53 14.16 -11.46
N GLY A 4 12.31 15.42 -11.16
CA GLY A 4 13.34 16.42 -10.90
C GLY A 4 12.82 17.53 -10.01
N VAL A 5 13.59 18.61 -9.88
CA VAL A 5 13.28 19.72 -8.96
C VAL A 5 12.70 20.97 -9.64
N ARG A 6 12.38 20.90 -10.94
CA ARG A 6 11.93 22.08 -11.70
C ARG A 6 10.65 22.71 -11.15
N GLN A 7 9.67 21.90 -10.73
CA GLN A 7 8.44 22.43 -10.15
C GLN A 7 8.69 22.97 -8.74
N LEU A 8 9.54 22.32 -7.96
CA LEU A 8 9.97 22.83 -6.66
C LEU A 8 10.61 24.22 -6.82
N GLU A 9 11.56 24.39 -7.74
CA GLU A 9 12.19 25.68 -8.04
C GLU A 9 11.15 26.73 -8.43
N ARG A 10 10.20 26.40 -9.30
CA ARG A 10 9.11 27.32 -9.70
C ARG A 10 8.22 27.72 -8.52
N GLN A 11 7.91 26.79 -7.62
CA GLN A 11 7.10 27.07 -6.44
C GLN A 11 7.86 27.95 -5.44
N LEU A 12 9.14 27.67 -5.20
CA LEU A 12 10.01 28.53 -4.38
C LEU A 12 10.10 29.94 -4.96
N GLY A 13 10.31 30.06 -6.27
CA GLY A 13 10.30 31.37 -6.95
C GLY A 13 8.94 32.07 -6.87
N ALA A 14 7.82 31.34 -6.88
CA ALA A 14 6.49 31.93 -6.70
C ALA A 14 6.27 32.44 -5.27
N VAL A 15 6.72 31.70 -4.26
CA VAL A 15 6.71 32.15 -2.86
C VAL A 15 7.52 33.43 -2.72
N ALA A 16 8.80 33.42 -3.18
CA ALA A 16 9.69 34.58 -3.09
C ALA A 16 9.09 35.84 -3.74
N ARG A 17 8.49 35.70 -4.92
CA ARG A 17 7.84 36.85 -5.60
C ARG A 17 6.63 37.38 -4.85
N LYS A 18 5.83 36.52 -4.23
CA LYS A 18 4.66 36.94 -3.47
C LYS A 18 5.04 37.59 -2.14
N VAL A 19 6.08 37.11 -1.48
CA VAL A 19 6.68 37.76 -0.30
C VAL A 19 7.21 39.13 -0.68
N ALA A 20 8.04 39.23 -1.73
CA ALA A 20 8.58 40.52 -2.22
C ALA A 20 7.46 41.56 -2.53
N ARG A 21 6.33 41.09 -3.10
CA ARG A 21 5.16 41.95 -3.36
C ARG A 21 4.52 42.43 -2.03
N ARG A 22 4.34 41.59 -1.02
CA ARG A 22 3.82 42.01 0.30
C ARG A 22 4.69 43.09 0.92
N VAL A 23 6.03 42.89 0.88
CA VAL A 23 7.02 43.87 1.34
C VAL A 23 6.86 45.22 0.64
N ALA A 24 6.81 45.18 -0.68
CA ALA A 24 6.68 46.40 -1.48
C ALA A 24 5.35 47.16 -1.22
N MET A 25 4.32 46.44 -0.73
CA MET A 25 3.04 47.04 -0.33
C MET A 25 3.00 47.50 1.13
N GLY A 26 4.14 47.45 1.84
CA GLY A 26 4.25 47.92 3.25
C GLY A 26 3.88 46.91 4.30
N ASP A 27 3.60 45.67 3.92
CA ASP A 27 3.37 44.56 4.85
C ASP A 27 4.73 43.98 5.29
N THR A 28 5.37 44.68 6.22
CA THR A 28 6.69 44.31 6.76
C THR A 28 6.62 43.31 7.92
N ALA A 29 5.44 43.07 8.49
CA ALA A 29 5.24 42.10 9.57
C ALA A 29 5.62 40.66 9.18
N THR A 30 5.77 40.40 7.88
CA THR A 30 6.09 39.08 7.30
C THR A 30 7.60 38.82 7.22
N ILE A 31 8.52 39.77 7.60
CA ILE A 31 9.92 39.74 7.16
C ILE A 31 10.95 39.75 8.29
N ASP A 32 10.55 39.96 9.52
CA ASP A 32 11.53 39.90 10.60
C ASP A 32 11.95 38.45 10.87
N ASP A 33 13.11 38.05 10.30
CA ASP A 33 13.85 36.80 10.55
C ASP A 33 13.05 35.48 10.46
N LYS A 34 12.01 35.45 9.64
CA LYS A 34 11.07 34.35 9.67
C LYS A 34 11.31 33.28 8.62
N VAL A 35 11.43 32.08 9.11
CA VAL A 35 11.13 30.88 8.36
C VAL A 35 9.67 30.94 7.92
N ILE A 36 9.40 30.92 6.62
CA ILE A 36 8.04 30.83 6.07
C ILE A 36 7.46 29.48 6.46
N SER A 37 6.41 29.49 7.26
CA SER A 37 5.73 28.28 7.74
C SER A 37 4.96 27.56 6.62
N SER A 38 4.58 26.33 6.84
CA SER A 38 3.74 25.56 5.91
C SER A 38 2.39 26.21 5.67
N ASP A 39 1.81 26.86 6.68
CA ASP A 39 0.53 27.56 6.59
C ASP A 39 0.66 28.82 5.73
N GLU A 40 1.73 29.60 5.90
CA GLU A 40 2.03 30.74 5.05
C GLU A 40 2.30 30.33 3.58
N VAL A 41 2.99 29.22 3.36
CA VAL A 41 3.13 28.64 2.01
C VAL A 41 1.76 28.32 1.41
N ARG A 42 0.85 27.77 2.23
CA ARG A 42 -0.51 27.45 1.78
C ARG A 42 -1.32 28.70 1.44
N GLU A 43 -1.19 29.77 2.22
CA GLU A 43 -1.80 31.07 1.89
C GLU A 43 -1.23 31.67 0.59
N LEU A 44 0.09 31.60 0.43
CA LEU A 44 0.78 32.15 -0.74
C LEU A 44 0.48 31.36 -2.01
N LEU A 45 0.49 30.03 -1.99
CA LEU A 45 0.36 29.17 -3.17
C LEU A 45 -1.05 28.62 -3.39
N GLY A 46 -1.93 28.74 -2.39
CA GLY A 46 -3.24 28.12 -2.35
C GLY A 46 -3.21 26.66 -1.87
N ARG A 47 -4.35 25.97 -1.99
CA ARG A 47 -4.46 24.59 -1.54
C ARG A 47 -3.51 23.64 -2.28
N PRO A 48 -2.95 22.62 -1.62
CA PRO A 48 -2.16 21.59 -2.27
C PRO A 48 -2.92 20.95 -3.44
N LYS A 49 -2.24 20.74 -4.55
CA LYS A 49 -2.80 20.08 -5.74
C LYS A 49 -2.61 18.57 -5.75
N VAL A 50 -1.72 18.07 -4.91
CA VAL A 50 -1.38 16.66 -4.80
C VAL A 50 -1.70 16.22 -3.38
N HIS A 51 -2.48 15.18 -3.26
CA HIS A 51 -2.75 14.49 -2.00
C HIS A 51 -1.94 13.19 -2.05
N PRO A 52 -0.88 13.05 -1.24
CA PRO A 52 -0.16 11.79 -1.13
C PRO A 52 -1.08 10.72 -0.54
N GLU A 53 -0.90 9.48 -0.95
CA GLU A 53 -1.48 8.35 -0.23
C GLU A 53 -1.01 8.39 1.22
N ARG A 54 -1.91 8.10 2.12
CA ARG A 54 -1.66 8.09 3.56
C ARG A 54 -2.00 6.73 4.11
N LEU A 55 -1.43 6.43 5.25
CA LEU A 55 -1.79 5.30 6.08
C LEU A 55 -3.32 5.16 6.19
N ALA A 56 -3.84 3.93 6.12
CA ALA A 56 -5.25 3.66 6.39
C ALA A 56 -5.64 4.10 7.82
N GLU A 57 -6.89 4.49 8.03
CA GLU A 57 -7.34 4.97 9.34
C GLU A 57 -7.49 3.84 10.36
N HIS A 58 -7.85 2.64 9.90
CA HIS A 58 -8.10 1.49 10.76
C HIS A 58 -7.49 0.20 10.18
N ASP A 59 -7.35 -0.81 11.06
CA ASP A 59 -7.04 -2.17 10.64
C ASP A 59 -8.29 -2.80 10.03
N GLU A 60 -8.18 -3.31 8.80
CA GLU A 60 -9.33 -3.79 8.03
C GLU A 60 -9.10 -5.22 7.53
N VAL A 61 -10.21 -5.92 7.28
CA VAL A 61 -10.22 -7.25 6.65
C VAL A 61 -10.18 -7.06 5.14
N GLY A 62 -9.37 -7.87 4.46
CA GLY A 62 -9.30 -7.87 3.01
C GLY A 62 -8.49 -6.72 2.40
N ILE A 63 -7.90 -5.82 3.21
CA ILE A 63 -7.09 -4.70 2.73
C ILE A 63 -5.66 -4.84 3.20
N SER A 64 -4.71 -4.78 2.29
CA SER A 64 -3.27 -4.77 2.58
C SER A 64 -2.58 -3.58 1.92
N THR A 65 -1.45 -3.17 2.49
CA THR A 65 -0.65 -2.06 1.95
C THR A 65 0.60 -2.58 1.26
N GLY A 66 0.62 -2.48 -0.06
CA GLY A 66 1.79 -2.74 -0.88
C GLY A 66 2.63 -1.50 -1.13
N MET A 67 3.79 -1.68 -1.73
CA MET A 67 4.68 -0.59 -2.15
C MET A 67 4.99 -0.71 -3.63
N TYR A 68 5.05 0.42 -4.33
CA TYR A 68 5.48 0.48 -5.73
C TYR A 68 6.43 1.65 -5.95
N TYR A 69 7.09 1.67 -7.10
CA TYR A 69 7.91 2.81 -7.50
C TYR A 69 7.69 3.14 -8.98
N THR A 70 7.96 4.38 -9.32
CA THR A 70 7.94 4.93 -10.67
C THR A 70 9.18 5.81 -10.86
N PRO A 71 9.48 6.29 -12.07
CA PRO A 71 10.52 7.28 -12.28
C PRO A 71 10.38 8.56 -11.45
N MET A 72 9.18 8.80 -10.89
CA MET A 72 8.88 9.93 -9.99
C MET A 72 9.03 9.60 -8.51
N GLY A 73 9.53 8.42 -8.16
CA GLY A 73 9.73 7.93 -6.80
C GLY A 73 8.78 6.81 -6.39
N GLY A 74 8.92 6.38 -5.15
CA GLY A 74 8.08 5.33 -4.56
C GLY A 74 6.83 5.88 -3.89
N ASP A 75 5.86 5.00 -3.68
CA ASP A 75 4.63 5.30 -2.95
C ASP A 75 4.01 4.00 -2.42
N ILE A 76 3.00 4.12 -1.56
CA ILE A 76 2.18 2.98 -1.14
C ILE A 76 1.00 2.78 -2.10
N MET A 77 0.44 1.58 -2.10
CA MET A 77 -0.81 1.25 -2.76
C MET A 77 -1.62 0.30 -1.89
N PHE A 78 -2.92 0.50 -1.86
CA PHE A 78 -3.82 -0.44 -1.23
C PHE A 78 -4.17 -1.57 -2.20
N VAL A 79 -4.27 -2.77 -1.67
CA VAL A 79 -4.76 -3.95 -2.35
C VAL A 79 -5.98 -4.42 -1.60
N GLU A 80 -7.13 -4.39 -2.24
CA GLU A 80 -8.41 -4.80 -1.69
C GLU A 80 -8.79 -6.16 -2.26
N ALA A 81 -9.20 -7.08 -1.42
CA ALA A 81 -9.71 -8.39 -1.80
C ALA A 81 -11.13 -8.57 -1.26
N SER A 82 -12.02 -9.06 -2.09
CA SER A 82 -13.38 -9.43 -1.71
C SER A 82 -13.71 -10.82 -2.25
N ILE A 83 -14.33 -11.65 -1.43
CA ILE A 83 -14.75 -13.00 -1.80
C ILE A 83 -16.26 -13.10 -1.82
N ARG A 84 -16.80 -13.31 -3.01
CA ARG A 84 -18.21 -13.66 -3.14
C ARG A 84 -18.41 -15.12 -2.76
N ARG A 85 -19.41 -15.35 -1.94
CA ARG A 85 -19.88 -16.69 -1.53
C ARG A 85 -21.26 -16.96 -2.09
N GLY A 86 -21.53 -18.16 -2.53
CA GLY A 86 -22.85 -18.54 -3.05
C GLY A 86 -22.80 -19.59 -4.15
N SER A 87 -23.95 -19.94 -4.71
CA SER A 87 -24.10 -20.96 -5.76
C SER A 87 -23.17 -20.69 -6.95
N SER A 88 -22.52 -21.73 -7.42
CA SER A 88 -21.50 -21.76 -8.47
C SER A 88 -21.98 -21.40 -9.90
N ALA A 89 -23.05 -20.63 -10.04
CA ALA A 89 -23.46 -20.11 -11.34
C ALA A 89 -22.54 -18.93 -11.73
N PRO A 90 -21.77 -19.03 -12.82
CA PRO A 90 -20.92 -17.93 -13.26
C PRO A 90 -21.79 -16.73 -13.64
N LEU A 91 -21.54 -15.58 -13.04
CA LEU A 91 -22.08 -14.34 -13.56
C LEU A 91 -21.40 -14.04 -14.91
N LYS A 92 -22.18 -13.67 -15.89
CA LYS A 92 -21.65 -13.06 -17.12
C LYS A 92 -21.25 -11.63 -16.75
N HIS A 93 -19.96 -11.35 -16.67
CA HIS A 93 -19.45 -9.99 -16.60
C HIS A 93 -19.35 -9.46 -18.04
N ASP A 94 -20.17 -8.46 -18.36
CA ASP A 94 -20.24 -7.84 -19.68
C ASP A 94 -19.43 -6.53 -19.76
N ASP A 95 -18.66 -6.23 -18.72
CA ASP A 95 -18.02 -4.93 -18.49
C ASP A 95 -16.51 -4.87 -18.81
N GLY A 96 -15.99 -5.86 -19.52
CA GLY A 96 -14.59 -5.89 -19.95
C GLY A 96 -13.56 -6.16 -18.84
N ALA A 97 -13.98 -6.61 -17.68
CA ALA A 97 -13.08 -7.05 -16.63
C ALA A 97 -12.38 -8.36 -17.03
N ASP A 98 -11.09 -8.47 -16.72
CA ASP A 98 -10.33 -9.70 -16.94
C ASP A 98 -10.78 -10.79 -15.96
N VAL A 99 -11.61 -11.71 -16.40
CA VAL A 99 -12.10 -12.85 -15.61
C VAL A 99 -11.28 -14.09 -15.92
N VAL A 100 -10.58 -14.62 -14.92
CA VAL A 100 -9.82 -15.86 -15.03
C VAL A 100 -10.32 -16.85 -13.99
N ARG A 101 -10.51 -18.12 -14.37
CA ARG A 101 -10.88 -19.16 -13.42
C ARG A 101 -9.65 -19.82 -12.81
N VAL A 102 -9.63 -19.90 -11.48
CA VAL A 102 -8.66 -20.67 -10.71
C VAL A 102 -9.41 -21.76 -9.94
N GLY A 103 -9.53 -22.93 -10.53
CA GLY A 103 -10.41 -23.98 -10.01
C GLY A 103 -11.88 -23.58 -10.08
N PRO A 104 -12.65 -23.75 -9.01
CA PRO A 104 -14.05 -23.33 -8.94
C PRO A 104 -14.24 -21.81 -8.75
N ILE A 105 -13.16 -21.09 -8.40
CA ILE A 105 -13.23 -19.65 -8.08
C ILE A 105 -12.87 -18.82 -9.30
N SER A 106 -13.75 -17.91 -9.70
CA SER A 106 -13.47 -16.91 -10.72
C SER A 106 -12.63 -15.78 -10.11
N LEU A 107 -11.59 -15.34 -10.82
CA LEU A 107 -10.74 -14.22 -10.38
C LEU A 107 -11.04 -12.99 -11.23
N ILE A 108 -11.50 -11.93 -10.58
CA ILE A 108 -11.72 -10.61 -11.18
C ILE A 108 -10.60 -9.69 -10.72
N LEU A 109 -10.02 -8.95 -11.67
CA LEU A 109 -8.92 -8.02 -11.43
C LEU A 109 -9.29 -6.64 -11.96
N THR A 110 -9.22 -5.63 -11.11
CA THR A 110 -9.48 -4.23 -11.48
C THR A 110 -8.41 -3.29 -10.93
N GLY A 111 -8.25 -2.09 -11.53
CA GLY A 111 -7.27 -1.10 -11.13
C GLY A 111 -6.13 -0.90 -12.12
N GLN A 112 -6.35 -1.24 -13.42
CA GLN A 112 -5.36 -1.13 -14.50
C GLN A 112 -4.06 -1.91 -14.21
N LEU A 113 -4.22 -3.18 -13.88
CA LEU A 113 -3.11 -4.09 -13.59
C LEU A 113 -2.50 -4.58 -14.92
N GLY A 114 -1.18 -4.52 -15.04
CA GLY A 114 -0.43 -5.12 -16.14
C GLY A 114 -0.40 -6.66 -16.03
N ASP A 115 0.11 -7.30 -17.08
CA ASP A 115 0.02 -8.76 -17.21
C ASP A 115 0.83 -9.50 -16.13
N VAL A 116 2.00 -9.00 -15.76
CA VAL A 116 2.82 -9.60 -14.69
C VAL A 116 2.12 -9.53 -13.34
N MET A 117 1.47 -8.42 -13.04
CA MET A 117 0.70 -8.28 -11.79
C MET A 117 -0.55 -9.18 -11.79
N LYS A 118 -1.20 -9.39 -12.94
CA LYS A 118 -2.30 -10.34 -13.09
C LYS A 118 -1.84 -11.79 -12.85
N GLU A 119 -0.67 -12.18 -13.35
CA GLU A 119 -0.07 -13.48 -13.06
C GLU A 119 0.23 -13.65 -11.57
N SER A 120 0.78 -12.62 -10.95
CA SER A 120 1.05 -12.60 -9.51
C SER A 120 -0.23 -12.79 -8.68
N ALA A 121 -1.34 -12.16 -9.09
CA ALA A 121 -2.64 -12.34 -8.44
C ALA A 121 -3.18 -13.78 -8.57
N ARG A 122 -2.99 -14.43 -9.72
CA ARG A 122 -3.33 -15.83 -9.92
C ARG A 122 -2.51 -16.75 -9.01
N ALA A 123 -1.20 -16.51 -8.92
CA ALA A 123 -0.31 -17.25 -8.05
C ALA A 123 -0.70 -17.10 -6.57
N ALA A 124 -1.05 -15.88 -6.14
CA ALA A 124 -1.50 -15.58 -4.80
C ALA A 124 -2.81 -16.30 -4.44
N LEU A 125 -3.81 -16.30 -5.33
CA LEU A 125 -5.06 -17.03 -5.12
C LEU A 125 -4.83 -18.54 -5.05
N THR A 126 -4.00 -19.08 -5.95
CA THR A 126 -3.64 -20.50 -5.93
C THR A 126 -2.94 -20.88 -4.62
N TYR A 127 -2.02 -20.04 -4.14
CA TYR A 127 -1.34 -20.24 -2.86
C TYR A 127 -2.34 -20.24 -1.69
N ALA A 128 -3.22 -19.24 -1.61
CA ALA A 128 -4.19 -19.10 -0.54
C ALA A 128 -5.15 -20.29 -0.48
N THR A 129 -5.68 -20.73 -1.62
CA THR A 129 -6.63 -21.85 -1.68
C THR A 129 -5.99 -23.20 -1.40
N ASN A 130 -4.81 -23.47 -1.95
CA ASN A 130 -4.13 -24.74 -1.78
C ASN A 130 -3.55 -24.94 -0.37
N ASN A 131 -3.29 -23.84 0.36
CA ASN A 131 -2.74 -23.88 1.71
C ASN A 131 -3.73 -23.42 2.77
N ALA A 132 -5.02 -23.39 2.47
CA ALA A 132 -6.05 -22.81 3.31
C ALA A 132 -6.01 -23.29 4.78
N ALA A 133 -5.89 -24.57 5.02
CA ALA A 133 -5.81 -25.15 6.38
C ALA A 133 -4.58 -24.62 7.14
N LEU A 134 -3.41 -24.54 6.50
CA LEU A 134 -2.18 -24.02 7.09
C LEU A 134 -2.23 -22.51 7.36
N LEU A 135 -3.06 -21.80 6.61
CA LEU A 135 -3.25 -20.35 6.70
C LEU A 135 -4.38 -19.96 7.67
N GLY A 136 -5.03 -20.95 8.27
CA GLY A 136 -6.17 -20.72 9.18
C GLY A 136 -7.43 -20.23 8.46
N ILE A 137 -7.58 -20.56 7.17
CA ILE A 137 -8.80 -20.28 6.41
C ILE A 137 -9.79 -21.43 6.62
N PRO A 138 -11.01 -21.17 7.11
CA PRO A 138 -12.03 -22.20 7.30
C PRO A 138 -12.39 -22.90 5.98
N ALA A 139 -12.54 -24.23 6.03
CA ALA A 139 -12.80 -25.03 4.83
C ALA A 139 -14.12 -24.67 4.13
N ASP A 140 -15.14 -24.30 4.90
CA ASP A 140 -16.45 -23.85 4.40
C ASP A 140 -16.32 -22.52 3.64
N ARG A 141 -15.41 -21.66 4.04
CA ARG A 141 -15.16 -20.39 3.32
C ARG A 141 -14.49 -20.61 1.97
N VAL A 142 -13.60 -21.59 1.86
CA VAL A 142 -13.00 -21.99 0.58
C VAL A 142 -14.05 -22.66 -0.31
N ALA A 143 -14.82 -23.61 0.26
CA ALA A 143 -15.82 -24.37 -0.47
C ALA A 143 -16.99 -23.51 -0.99
N SER A 144 -17.34 -22.45 -0.26
CA SER A 144 -18.41 -21.52 -0.65
C SER A 144 -17.94 -20.38 -1.56
N ALA A 145 -16.62 -20.19 -1.75
CA ALA A 145 -16.09 -19.14 -2.58
C ALA A 145 -16.38 -19.42 -4.07
N SER A 146 -17.08 -18.51 -4.73
CA SER A 146 -17.39 -18.60 -6.16
C SER A 146 -16.59 -17.58 -6.98
N GLU A 147 -16.21 -16.47 -6.37
CA GLU A 147 -15.51 -15.38 -7.03
C GLU A 147 -14.56 -14.69 -6.04
N ALA A 148 -13.37 -14.37 -6.49
CA ALA A 148 -12.40 -13.53 -5.81
C ALA A 148 -12.20 -12.27 -6.64
N HIS A 149 -12.46 -11.11 -6.07
CA HIS A 149 -12.22 -9.82 -6.71
C HIS A 149 -11.05 -9.12 -6.02
N ILE A 150 -10.00 -8.82 -6.78
CA ILE A 150 -8.85 -8.03 -6.34
C ILE A 150 -8.93 -6.68 -7.03
N HIS A 151 -8.97 -5.64 -6.23
CA HIS A 151 -8.97 -4.25 -6.70
C HIS A 151 -7.75 -3.51 -6.17
N VAL A 152 -7.07 -2.76 -7.04
CA VAL A 152 -5.99 -1.86 -6.64
C VAL A 152 -6.41 -0.45 -7.03
N PRO A 153 -6.86 0.37 -6.06
CA PRO A 153 -7.30 1.75 -6.29
C PRO A 153 -6.26 2.62 -7.00
N ALA A 154 -6.64 3.86 -7.35
CA ALA A 154 -5.83 4.79 -8.13
C ALA A 154 -5.55 4.29 -9.57
N GLY A 155 -6.61 3.90 -10.28
CA GLY A 155 -6.56 3.40 -11.65
C GLY A 155 -6.02 4.36 -12.71
N ALA A 156 -5.78 5.62 -12.36
CA ALA A 156 -5.12 6.58 -13.26
C ALA A 156 -3.62 6.29 -13.48
N ILE A 157 -3.02 5.44 -12.65
CA ILE A 157 -1.60 5.06 -12.74
C ILE A 157 -1.55 3.57 -13.07
N PRO A 158 -1.12 3.18 -14.29
CA PRO A 158 -0.90 1.78 -14.62
C PRO A 158 0.11 1.14 -13.65
N LYS A 159 -0.20 -0.06 -13.18
CA LYS A 159 0.62 -0.81 -12.23
C LYS A 159 0.97 -2.16 -12.84
N ASP A 160 2.26 -2.48 -12.85
CA ASP A 160 2.73 -3.78 -13.30
C ASP A 160 3.92 -4.24 -12.47
N GLY A 161 4.16 -5.55 -12.48
CA GLY A 161 5.27 -6.18 -11.80
C GLY A 161 4.85 -7.21 -10.75
N PRO A 162 5.76 -8.13 -10.39
CA PRO A 162 5.46 -9.24 -9.47
C PRO A 162 5.54 -8.82 -8.00
N SER A 163 6.07 -7.64 -7.69
CA SER A 163 6.44 -7.20 -6.33
C SER A 163 5.25 -6.94 -5.39
N ALA A 164 4.02 -6.96 -5.89
CA ALA A 164 2.80 -6.88 -5.09
C ALA A 164 2.29 -8.26 -4.64
N GLY A 165 2.94 -9.34 -5.02
CA GLY A 165 2.46 -10.71 -4.80
C GLY A 165 2.14 -11.04 -3.36
N ILE A 166 3.01 -10.66 -2.41
CA ILE A 166 2.77 -10.92 -0.99
C ILE A 166 1.64 -10.05 -0.43
N ALA A 167 1.47 -8.81 -0.92
CA ALA A 167 0.36 -7.95 -0.51
C ALA A 167 -0.97 -8.52 -1.01
N ILE A 168 -1.05 -8.94 -2.27
CA ILE A 168 -2.23 -9.59 -2.83
C ILE A 168 -2.57 -10.88 -2.03
N ALA A 169 -1.58 -11.71 -1.74
CA ALA A 169 -1.79 -12.93 -0.96
C ALA A 169 -2.28 -12.63 0.46
N LEU A 170 -1.73 -11.61 1.13
CA LEU A 170 -2.18 -11.19 2.45
C LEU A 170 -3.63 -10.72 2.43
N ALA A 171 -4.02 -9.87 1.47
CA ALA A 171 -5.39 -9.39 1.34
C ALA A 171 -6.38 -10.55 1.14
N LEU A 172 -6.05 -11.52 0.27
CA LEU A 172 -6.86 -12.72 0.03
C LEU A 172 -6.97 -13.59 1.31
N VAL A 173 -5.85 -13.88 1.98
CA VAL A 173 -5.85 -14.67 3.22
C VAL A 173 -6.63 -13.97 4.32
N SER A 174 -6.46 -12.67 4.46
CA SER A 174 -7.22 -11.83 5.40
C SER A 174 -8.73 -11.95 5.17
N GLU A 175 -9.18 -11.71 3.94
CA GLU A 175 -10.60 -11.79 3.57
C GLU A 175 -11.15 -13.21 3.76
N MET A 176 -10.43 -14.24 3.33
CA MET A 176 -10.86 -15.62 3.45
C MET A 176 -10.86 -16.12 4.89
N SER A 177 -9.97 -15.63 5.75
CA SER A 177 -9.90 -16.00 7.18
C SER A 177 -10.67 -15.06 8.11
N ASN A 178 -11.12 -13.90 7.59
CA ASN A 178 -11.75 -12.82 8.37
C ASN A 178 -10.85 -12.26 9.49
N ARG A 179 -9.56 -12.15 9.23
CA ARG A 179 -8.58 -11.55 10.12
C ARG A 179 -8.16 -10.20 9.59
N LYS A 180 -8.15 -9.19 10.45
CA LYS A 180 -7.74 -7.83 10.06
C LYS A 180 -6.25 -7.78 9.72
N VAL A 181 -5.91 -6.93 8.76
CA VAL A 181 -4.52 -6.56 8.45
C VAL A 181 -4.17 -5.28 9.19
N ARG A 182 -2.97 -5.24 9.73
CA ARG A 182 -2.43 -4.07 10.39
C ARG A 182 -2.23 -2.93 9.38
N ARG A 183 -2.77 -1.76 9.70
CA ARG A 183 -2.69 -0.54 8.87
C ARG A 183 -1.29 0.04 8.77
N ASP A 184 -0.49 -0.12 9.82
CA ASP A 184 0.84 0.49 9.97
C ASP A 184 1.97 -0.34 9.34
N VAL A 185 1.62 -1.44 8.68
CA VAL A 185 2.55 -2.33 7.99
C VAL A 185 2.39 -2.21 6.48
N SER A 186 3.48 -2.01 5.76
CA SER A 186 3.50 -2.14 4.30
C SER A 186 4.47 -3.23 3.85
N MET A 187 4.32 -3.70 2.63
CA MET A 187 5.12 -4.81 2.15
C MET A 187 5.43 -4.75 0.66
N THR A 188 6.49 -5.44 0.28
CA THR A 188 6.81 -5.74 -1.12
C THR A 188 7.52 -7.08 -1.22
N GLY A 189 7.20 -7.83 -2.25
CA GLY A 189 7.81 -9.14 -2.50
C GLY A 189 7.03 -9.91 -3.56
N GLU A 190 7.73 -10.70 -4.35
CA GLU A 190 7.10 -11.65 -5.26
C GLU A 190 6.76 -12.93 -4.49
N ILE A 191 5.63 -13.55 -4.82
CA ILE A 191 5.19 -14.81 -4.19
C ILE A 191 5.29 -15.98 -5.17
N THR A 192 5.78 -17.11 -4.68
CA THR A 192 5.69 -18.38 -5.41
C THR A 192 4.45 -19.17 -5.03
N LEU A 193 4.07 -20.16 -5.83
CA LEU A 193 2.96 -21.08 -5.53
C LEU A 193 3.14 -21.87 -4.22
N ARG A 194 4.35 -21.91 -3.67
CA ARG A 194 4.71 -22.57 -2.41
C ARG A 194 4.83 -21.58 -1.23
N GLY A 195 4.54 -20.29 -1.48
CA GLY A 195 4.60 -19.25 -0.45
C GLY A 195 6.00 -18.77 -0.10
N ARG A 196 7.00 -19.00 -0.96
CA ARG A 196 8.31 -18.36 -0.82
C ARG A 196 8.21 -16.91 -1.28
N VAL A 197 8.94 -16.05 -0.61
CA VAL A 197 9.06 -14.62 -0.95
C VAL A 197 10.36 -14.42 -1.71
N LEU A 198 10.25 -13.91 -2.94
CA LEU A 198 11.37 -13.68 -3.84
C LEU A 198 11.77 -12.20 -3.87
N PRO A 199 13.05 -11.90 -4.19
CA PRO A 199 13.57 -10.54 -4.23
C PRO A 199 12.91 -9.69 -5.32
N ILE A 200 12.95 -8.37 -5.09
CA ILE A 200 12.35 -7.35 -5.98
C ILE A 200 13.30 -6.17 -6.16
N GLY A 201 12.98 -5.30 -7.12
CA GLY A 201 13.72 -4.07 -7.34
C GLY A 201 13.10 -2.84 -6.69
N GLY A 202 13.93 -1.77 -6.54
CA GLY A 202 13.48 -0.46 -6.10
C GLY A 202 13.15 -0.38 -4.60
N VAL A 203 13.89 -1.10 -3.76
CA VAL A 203 13.68 -1.10 -2.30
C VAL A 203 13.79 0.31 -1.72
N LYS A 204 14.84 1.05 -2.07
CA LYS A 204 15.05 2.42 -1.60
C LYS A 204 13.85 3.33 -1.86
N GLU A 205 13.39 3.39 -3.11
CA GLU A 205 12.27 4.24 -3.51
C GLU A 205 10.98 3.85 -2.80
N LYS A 206 10.72 2.56 -2.70
CA LYS A 206 9.55 1.99 -2.01
C LYS A 206 9.54 2.34 -0.54
N VAL A 207 10.66 2.15 0.16
CA VAL A 207 10.82 2.49 1.58
C VAL A 207 10.62 3.98 1.83
N LEU A 208 11.21 4.85 0.98
CA LEU A 208 10.99 6.29 1.07
C LEU A 208 9.52 6.66 0.85
N GLY A 209 8.82 5.95 -0.02
CA GLY A 209 7.38 6.12 -0.24
C GLY A 209 6.57 5.72 1.00
N ALA A 210 6.85 4.58 1.59
CA ALA A 210 6.20 4.07 2.80
C ALA A 210 6.42 5.02 3.99
N HIS A 211 7.66 5.47 4.21
CA HIS A 211 7.98 6.43 5.26
C HIS A 211 7.15 7.73 5.13
N ARG A 212 7.08 8.31 3.92
CA ARG A 212 6.28 9.52 3.68
C ARG A 212 4.78 9.32 3.91
N ALA A 213 4.27 8.12 3.71
CA ALA A 213 2.89 7.77 3.95
C ALA A 213 2.56 7.56 5.45
N GLY A 214 3.58 7.52 6.31
CA GLY A 214 3.44 7.33 7.76
C GLY A 214 3.46 5.88 8.21
N ILE A 215 3.86 4.94 7.34
CA ILE A 215 4.07 3.53 7.68
C ILE A 215 5.12 3.42 8.81
N LYS A 216 4.97 2.42 9.66
CA LYS A 216 5.86 2.15 10.80
C LYS A 216 6.72 0.92 10.58
N GLU A 217 6.17 -0.09 9.94
CA GLU A 217 6.83 -1.37 9.75
C GLU A 217 6.81 -1.76 8.27
N VAL A 218 7.93 -2.26 7.77
CA VAL A 218 8.10 -2.59 6.36
C VAL A 218 8.57 -4.03 6.22
N ILE A 219 7.79 -4.83 5.51
CA ILE A 219 8.13 -6.22 5.16
C ILE A 219 8.81 -6.24 3.79
N ILE A 220 10.01 -6.79 3.75
CA ILE A 220 10.81 -6.97 2.53
C ILE A 220 11.27 -8.43 2.38
N PRO A 221 11.59 -8.87 1.16
CA PRO A 221 12.25 -10.17 0.99
C PRO A 221 13.61 -10.21 1.70
N LYS A 222 13.94 -11.31 2.34
CA LYS A 222 15.24 -11.52 3.01
C LYS A 222 16.43 -11.26 2.08
N ALA A 223 16.29 -11.65 0.82
CA ALA A 223 17.32 -11.43 -0.20
C ALA A 223 17.55 -9.94 -0.54
N ASN A 224 16.64 -9.05 -0.16
CA ASN A 224 16.79 -7.60 -0.32
C ASN A 224 17.28 -6.89 0.95
N GLU A 225 17.70 -7.60 1.99
CA GLU A 225 18.15 -6.97 3.24
C GLU A 225 19.36 -6.05 3.02
N ALA A 226 20.28 -6.43 2.14
CA ALA A 226 21.44 -5.59 1.79
C ALA A 226 21.04 -4.27 1.08
N ASP A 227 19.90 -4.24 0.36
CA ASP A 227 19.45 -3.03 -0.34
C ASP A 227 19.03 -1.92 0.66
N LEU A 228 18.87 -2.25 1.94
CA LEU A 228 18.59 -1.27 3.00
C LEU A 228 19.78 -0.33 3.27
N GLU A 229 21.00 -0.70 2.86
CA GLU A 229 22.18 0.16 2.95
C GLU A 229 22.04 1.41 2.07
N ASP A 230 21.24 1.33 1.00
CA ASP A 230 20.96 2.46 0.11
C ASP A 230 19.91 3.43 0.69
N VAL A 231 19.18 3.04 1.73
CA VAL A 231 18.17 3.88 2.39
C VAL A 231 18.88 4.86 3.33
N PRO A 232 18.58 6.17 3.28
CA PRO A 232 19.14 7.14 4.20
C PRO A 232 18.95 6.75 5.67
N ASP A 233 19.99 6.94 6.49
CA ASP A 233 19.98 6.56 7.90
C ASP A 233 18.81 7.16 8.67
N GLU A 234 18.51 8.44 8.42
CA GLU A 234 17.38 9.15 9.04
C GLU A 234 16.02 8.45 8.83
N VAL A 235 15.85 7.81 7.68
CA VAL A 235 14.61 7.06 7.36
C VAL A 235 14.69 5.65 7.92
N ARG A 236 15.87 5.03 7.83
CA ARG A 236 16.10 3.68 8.31
C ARG A 236 15.88 3.54 9.82
N GLU A 237 16.29 4.55 10.59
CA GLU A 237 16.12 4.59 12.04
C GLU A 237 14.65 4.80 12.49
N GLN A 238 13.79 5.31 11.63
CA GLN A 238 12.38 5.58 11.92
C GLN A 238 11.43 4.44 11.54
N LEU A 239 11.94 3.39 10.89
CA LEU A 239 11.17 2.26 10.41
C LEU A 239 11.66 0.95 11.02
N ILE A 240 10.74 0.03 11.28
CA ILE A 240 11.07 -1.34 11.64
C ILE A 240 11.02 -2.19 10.37
N PHE A 241 12.11 -2.87 10.05
CA PHE A 241 12.19 -3.74 8.89
C PHE A 241 12.04 -5.20 9.27
N HIS A 242 11.28 -5.93 8.48
CA HIS A 242 11.05 -7.36 8.63
C HIS A 242 11.51 -8.09 7.36
N PRO A 243 12.78 -8.54 7.28
CA PRO A 243 13.22 -9.40 6.20
C PRO A 243 12.60 -10.79 6.34
N VAL A 244 11.86 -11.25 5.32
CA VAL A 244 11.11 -12.50 5.34
C VAL A 244 11.47 -13.42 4.16
N GLU A 245 11.37 -14.73 4.36
CA GLU A 245 11.57 -15.74 3.32
C GLU A 245 10.26 -16.41 2.88
N THR A 246 9.24 -16.34 3.74
CA THR A 246 7.97 -17.05 3.53
C THR A 246 6.74 -16.18 3.78
N MET A 247 5.66 -16.51 3.09
CA MET A 247 4.36 -15.87 3.32
C MET A 247 3.82 -16.09 4.74
N ARG A 248 4.23 -17.17 5.41
CA ARG A 248 3.83 -17.44 6.81
C ARG A 248 4.39 -16.37 7.76
N GLU A 249 5.63 -15.93 7.55
CA GLU A 249 6.24 -14.84 8.31
C GLU A 249 5.51 -13.52 8.03
N VAL A 250 5.16 -13.24 6.77
CA VAL A 250 4.35 -12.07 6.39
C VAL A 250 3.03 -12.05 7.17
N LEU A 251 2.32 -13.18 7.21
CA LEU A 251 1.04 -13.29 7.92
C LEU A 251 1.18 -13.11 9.44
N ALA A 252 2.26 -13.65 10.02
CA ALA A 252 2.52 -13.51 11.46
C ALA A 252 2.80 -12.05 11.87
N ILE A 253 3.38 -11.26 10.99
CA ILE A 253 3.70 -9.84 11.23
C ILE A 253 2.48 -8.95 10.95
N ALA A 254 1.81 -9.18 9.84
CA ALA A 254 0.84 -8.24 9.28
C ALA A 254 -0.63 -8.52 9.68
N LEU A 255 -0.97 -9.73 10.11
CA LEU A 255 -2.34 -10.02 10.59
C LEU A 255 -2.47 -9.72 12.07
N VAL A 256 -3.58 -9.09 12.44
CA VAL A 256 -3.95 -8.91 13.84
C VAL A 256 -4.36 -10.25 14.43
N ASP A 257 -3.68 -10.70 15.49
CA ASP A 257 -4.09 -11.85 16.24
C ASP A 257 -5.42 -11.58 16.95
N GLN A 258 -6.37 -12.50 16.87
CA GLN A 258 -7.69 -12.35 17.51
C GLN A 258 -7.63 -12.25 19.06
N GLY A 259 -6.43 -12.35 19.66
CA GLY A 259 -6.17 -12.18 21.08
C GLY A 259 -5.43 -10.88 21.45
N ARG A 260 -4.97 -10.09 20.48
CA ARG A 260 -4.35 -8.81 20.75
C ARG A 260 -5.43 -7.73 20.62
N ALA A 261 -5.91 -7.24 21.77
CA ALA A 261 -6.78 -6.07 21.77
C ALA A 261 -6.12 -4.94 21.00
N ALA A 262 -6.83 -4.36 20.04
CA ALA A 262 -6.37 -3.15 19.36
C ALA A 262 -5.97 -2.12 20.44
N PRO A 263 -4.91 -1.32 20.23
CA PRO A 263 -4.66 -0.18 21.11
C PRO A 263 -5.93 0.67 21.16
N ILE A 264 -6.47 0.87 22.34
CA ILE A 264 -7.62 1.76 22.55
C ILE A 264 -7.12 3.15 22.16
N GLU A 265 -7.62 3.71 21.08
CA GLU A 265 -7.37 5.11 20.75
C GLU A 265 -7.96 5.97 21.87
N VAL A 266 -7.13 6.83 22.44
CA VAL A 266 -7.45 7.68 23.62
C VAL A 266 -8.54 8.74 23.31
N ASP A 267 -8.92 8.90 22.05
CA ASP A 267 -9.89 9.91 21.60
C ASP A 267 -11.37 9.55 21.82
N GLU A 268 -11.70 8.30 22.16
CA GLU A 268 -13.09 7.93 22.53
C GLU A 268 -13.45 8.23 24.00
N LEU A 269 -12.51 8.72 24.81
CA LEU A 269 -12.75 9.03 26.24
C LEU A 269 -13.03 10.51 26.54
N ILE A 270 -13.12 11.38 25.53
CA ILE A 270 -13.49 12.79 25.72
C ILE A 270 -14.78 13.08 24.94
N GLY A 271 -15.83 12.37 25.33
CA GLY A 271 -17.20 12.63 24.93
C GLY A 271 -18.02 12.98 26.16
N VAL A 272 -17.86 14.22 26.71
CA VAL A 272 -18.85 14.91 27.54
C VAL A 272 -18.91 16.35 27.10
#